data_7c5b568ec107c4329f13d5b3e324f473
#
_entry.id   7c5b568ec107c4329f13d5b3e324f473
#
_cell.length_a   1.000
_cell.length_b   1.000
_cell.length_c   1.000
_cell.angle_alpha   90.00
_cell.angle_beta   90.00
_cell.angle_gamma   90.00
#
_symmetry.space_group_name_H-M   'P 1'
#
loop_
_entity.id
_entity.type
_entity.pdbx_description
1 polymer ?
#
loop_
_entity_poly.entity_id
_entity_poly.type
_entity_poly.pdbx_seq_one_letter_code
_entity_poly.pdbx_strand_id
1 'polypeptide(L)'
;MKTLLLIPTTSQINMQTVAQNVADLTDGTIVAIPSHDELVNAISDNNLDDLLETVIAEQSAPVSVVVGVLADESRPYANRVNRELATGFDADVILVGDNDIRLPVFASVFGGIKGERIWGIIGTAELSGKVQVVARTDKGGHLSEIDGGAFDNYKTSERTQKLSPYAFRNQVVRLAQNAKKRIVLPEGDEPRTIEAAVICQNRRIAQCVLLGDPAKIRAVADERGVTLPDDIEIIEPTGVIEKYVAPMVERRKGKLDEAGARQALQDTVYLGTMMLQVGDVDGLVSGAVHTTADTIRPAFQLIKTAPEYSLVSSVFFMLLPEQVVVYGDCAVNPNPTAEQLAEIAIQSAESAKAFGIDPKVALISYSTMNSG
;
A
#
# COMPACT_ATOMS: atom_id res chain seq x y z
N MET A 1 -1.74 1.04 17.26
CA MET A 1 -0.47 1.76 17.53
C MET A 1 -0.70 3.22 17.24
N LYS A 2 -0.07 4.12 17.99
CA LYS A 2 -0.17 5.58 17.80
C LYS A 2 1.21 6.14 17.51
N THR A 3 1.29 7.25 16.79
CA THR A 3 2.57 7.93 16.51
C THR A 3 2.45 9.41 16.82
N LEU A 4 3.40 9.92 17.59
CA LEU A 4 3.65 11.34 17.77
C LEU A 4 4.82 11.76 16.88
N LEU A 5 4.54 12.61 15.89
CA LEU A 5 5.56 13.19 15.03
C LEU A 5 5.93 14.59 15.55
N LEU A 6 7.14 14.72 16.05
CA LEU A 6 7.68 15.98 16.56
C LEU A 6 8.32 16.76 15.43
N ILE A 7 7.73 17.86 14.98
CA ILE A 7 8.25 18.66 13.88
C ILE A 7 8.98 19.89 14.45
N PRO A 8 10.31 19.96 14.28
CA PRO A 8 11.08 21.10 14.73
C PRO A 8 10.78 22.34 13.85
N THR A 9 10.53 23.48 14.47
CA THR A 9 10.34 24.76 13.80
C THR A 9 11.55 25.70 13.95
N THR A 10 12.54 25.28 14.75
CA THR A 10 13.78 25.99 15.02
C THR A 10 14.95 25.03 15.23
N SER A 11 16.16 25.45 14.89
CA SER A 11 17.40 24.70 15.16
C SER A 11 17.95 24.89 16.58
N GLN A 12 17.32 25.75 17.40
CA GLN A 12 17.84 26.11 18.71
C GLN A 12 17.50 25.13 19.84
N ILE A 13 16.62 24.16 19.58
CA ILE A 13 16.14 23.20 20.57
C ILE A 13 16.76 21.83 20.30
N ASN A 14 17.23 21.16 21.36
CA ASN A 14 17.72 19.79 21.27
C ASN A 14 16.53 18.83 21.14
N MET A 15 16.23 18.43 19.92
CA MET A 15 15.10 17.56 19.61
C MET A 15 15.24 16.13 20.14
N GLN A 16 16.46 15.63 20.33
CA GLN A 16 16.65 14.29 20.91
C GLN A 16 16.20 14.26 22.37
N THR A 17 16.53 15.30 23.15
CA THR A 17 16.06 15.42 24.54
C THR A 17 14.54 15.60 24.60
N VAL A 18 13.95 16.42 23.71
CA VAL A 18 12.48 16.55 23.62
C VAL A 18 11.84 15.20 23.33
N ALA A 19 12.35 14.47 22.34
CA ALA A 19 11.81 13.17 21.96
C ALA A 19 11.89 12.15 23.08
N GLN A 20 13.01 12.11 23.83
CA GLN A 20 13.14 11.23 25.00
C GLN A 20 12.12 11.57 26.07
N ASN A 21 11.97 12.85 26.42
CA ASN A 21 10.98 13.27 27.40
C ASN A 21 9.53 12.92 26.98
N VAL A 22 9.19 13.11 25.70
CA VAL A 22 7.87 12.74 25.17
C VAL A 22 7.68 11.22 25.18
N ALA A 23 8.70 10.46 24.84
CA ALA A 23 8.66 9.00 24.92
C ALA A 23 8.43 8.51 26.36
N ASP A 24 9.14 9.10 27.33
CA ASP A 24 8.97 8.79 28.75
C ASP A 24 7.55 9.13 29.25
N LEU A 25 7.00 10.27 28.83
CA LEU A 25 5.64 10.69 29.19
C LEU A 25 4.55 9.80 28.58
N THR A 26 4.83 9.16 27.46
CA THR A 26 3.86 8.35 26.72
C THR A 26 4.08 6.84 26.84
N ASP A 27 5.06 6.42 27.63
CA ASP A 27 5.54 5.03 27.68
C ASP A 27 5.87 4.50 26.29
N GLY A 28 6.39 5.39 25.42
CA GLY A 28 6.64 5.15 24.02
C GLY A 28 8.07 4.81 23.68
N THR A 29 8.32 4.51 22.42
CA THR A 29 9.66 4.27 21.87
C THR A 29 9.97 5.27 20.77
N ILE A 30 11.25 5.70 20.70
CA ILE A 30 11.72 6.57 19.61
C ILE A 30 12.00 5.70 18.39
N VAL A 31 11.42 6.09 17.27
CA VAL A 31 11.70 5.52 15.94
C VAL A 31 12.63 6.47 15.20
N ALA A 32 13.78 5.96 14.81
CA ALA A 32 14.76 6.74 14.05
C ALA A 32 14.29 6.94 12.60
N ILE A 33 14.51 8.14 12.06
CA ILE A 33 14.34 8.39 10.63
C ILE A 33 15.70 8.27 9.94
N PRO A 34 15.73 8.04 8.59
CA PRO A 34 16.95 8.00 7.82
C PRO A 34 17.77 9.29 7.95
N SER A 35 19.07 9.16 7.83
CA SER A 35 20.01 10.29 7.85
C SER A 35 19.79 11.23 6.67
N HIS A 36 20.41 12.43 6.74
CA HIS A 36 20.38 13.39 5.65
C HIS A 36 20.81 12.78 4.32
N ASP A 37 21.93 12.06 4.32
CA ASP A 37 22.51 11.48 3.09
C ASP A 37 21.60 10.37 2.51
N GLU A 38 21.03 9.52 3.37
CA GLU A 38 20.07 8.49 2.93
C GLU A 38 18.82 9.10 2.30
N LEU A 39 18.27 10.18 2.92
CA LEU A 39 17.11 10.89 2.37
C LEU A 39 17.43 11.56 1.03
N VAL A 40 18.59 12.21 0.90
CA VAL A 40 19.01 12.87 -0.35
C VAL A 40 19.21 11.83 -1.46
N ASN A 41 19.87 10.73 -1.17
CA ASN A 41 20.07 9.64 -2.13
C ASN A 41 18.71 9.03 -2.55
N ALA A 42 17.85 8.73 -1.61
CA ALA A 42 16.52 8.17 -1.90
C ALA A 42 15.65 9.12 -2.76
N ILE A 43 15.74 10.43 -2.53
CA ILE A 43 15.06 11.43 -3.37
C ILE A 43 15.64 11.46 -4.78
N SER A 44 16.97 11.41 -4.90
CA SER A 44 17.67 11.42 -6.18
C SER A 44 17.38 10.18 -7.01
N ASP A 45 17.28 9.02 -6.36
CA ASP A 45 17.02 7.73 -6.97
C ASP A 45 15.51 7.44 -7.15
N ASN A 46 14.66 8.40 -6.77
CA ASN A 46 13.19 8.28 -6.80
C ASN A 46 12.64 7.07 -6.04
N ASN A 47 13.28 6.70 -4.92
CA ASN A 47 12.89 5.59 -4.04
C ASN A 47 12.61 6.03 -2.59
N LEU A 48 12.29 7.30 -2.37
CA LEU A 48 11.97 7.84 -1.03
C LEU A 48 10.82 7.07 -0.37
N ASP A 49 9.84 6.65 -1.14
CA ASP A 49 8.67 5.92 -0.64
C ASP A 49 9.10 4.58 -0.03
N ASP A 50 9.96 3.82 -0.70
CA ASP A 50 10.46 2.54 -0.20
C ASP A 50 11.29 2.71 1.08
N LEU A 51 12.10 3.78 1.14
CA LEU A 51 12.88 4.11 2.34
C LEU A 51 11.96 4.43 3.53
N LEU A 52 10.93 5.25 3.32
CA LEU A 52 9.98 5.59 4.39
C LEU A 52 9.09 4.41 4.79
N GLU A 53 8.77 3.49 3.89
CA GLU A 53 8.09 2.25 4.23
C GLU A 53 8.88 1.40 5.23
N THR A 54 10.21 1.37 5.13
CA THR A 54 11.04 0.65 6.11
C THR A 54 10.96 1.27 7.50
N VAL A 55 10.97 2.61 7.58
CA VAL A 55 10.83 3.34 8.85
C VAL A 55 9.46 3.08 9.49
N ILE A 56 8.40 3.13 8.69
CA ILE A 56 7.03 2.86 9.17
C ILE A 56 6.88 1.42 9.66
N ALA A 57 7.59 0.48 9.03
CA ALA A 57 7.58 -0.92 9.40
C ALA A 57 8.23 -1.22 10.78
N GLU A 58 9.09 -0.34 11.28
CA GLU A 58 9.79 -0.49 12.58
C GLU A 58 8.92 -0.20 13.81
N GLN A 59 7.67 0.23 13.61
CA GLN A 59 6.74 0.43 14.72
C GLN A 59 6.53 -0.88 15.51
N SER A 60 6.90 -0.87 16.79
CA SER A 60 6.80 -2.05 17.66
C SER A 60 6.10 -1.79 19.00
N ALA A 61 5.97 -0.53 19.41
CA ALA A 61 5.36 -0.13 20.67
C ALA A 61 3.94 0.43 20.51
N PRO A 62 3.13 0.48 21.59
CA PRO A 62 1.82 1.12 21.57
C PRO A 62 1.85 2.58 21.12
N VAL A 63 2.91 3.31 21.53
CA VAL A 63 3.20 4.69 21.09
C VAL A 63 4.59 4.76 20.50
N SER A 64 4.70 5.32 19.31
CA SER A 64 5.98 5.65 18.65
C SER A 64 6.18 7.17 18.64
N VAL A 65 7.40 7.60 18.94
CA VAL A 65 7.82 9.01 18.87
C VAL A 65 8.80 9.15 17.71
N VAL A 66 8.48 9.97 16.73
CA VAL A 66 9.30 10.22 15.54
C VAL A 66 9.72 11.68 15.54
N VAL A 67 10.99 11.95 15.28
CA VAL A 67 11.48 13.34 15.11
C VAL A 67 11.55 13.65 13.62
N GLY A 68 10.79 14.63 13.18
CA GLY A 68 10.81 15.11 11.80
C GLY A 68 12.06 15.92 11.47
N VAL A 69 12.18 16.28 10.21
CA VAL A 69 13.31 17.05 9.65
C VAL A 69 13.06 18.56 9.79
N LEU A 70 14.03 19.30 10.33
CA LEU A 70 13.96 20.76 10.33
C LEU A 70 14.01 21.30 8.91
N ALA A 71 13.01 22.08 8.54
CA ALA A 71 12.99 22.80 7.25
C ALA A 71 13.86 24.05 7.32
N ASP A 72 14.97 24.03 6.59
CA ASP A 72 15.89 25.17 6.41
C ASP A 72 16.44 25.19 4.97
N GLU A 73 17.31 26.16 4.67
CA GLU A 73 17.87 26.33 3.32
C GLU A 73 18.71 25.12 2.85
N SER A 74 19.32 24.38 3.78
CA SER A 74 20.12 23.18 3.47
C SER A 74 19.27 21.94 3.25
N ARG A 75 18.00 21.94 3.66
CA ARG A 75 17.05 20.82 3.62
C ARG A 75 15.71 21.20 2.97
N PRO A 76 15.71 21.60 1.69
CA PRO A 76 14.49 22.02 0.98
C PRO A 76 13.45 20.89 0.86
N TYR A 77 13.87 19.63 1.00
CA TYR A 77 13.01 18.45 0.99
C TYR A 77 12.26 18.19 2.31
N ALA A 78 12.64 18.86 3.41
CA ALA A 78 12.14 18.56 4.75
C ALA A 78 10.60 18.55 4.86
N ASN A 79 9.96 19.52 4.24
CA ASN A 79 8.50 19.62 4.25
C ASN A 79 7.83 18.43 3.55
N ARG A 80 8.42 17.91 2.47
CA ARG A 80 7.93 16.71 1.78
C ARG A 80 8.07 15.50 2.69
N VAL A 81 9.27 15.29 3.24
CA VAL A 81 9.54 14.15 4.13
C VAL A 81 8.63 14.18 5.37
N ASN A 82 8.49 15.33 6.02
CA ASN A 82 7.64 15.46 7.20
C ASN A 82 6.16 15.17 6.89
N ARG A 83 5.67 15.57 5.72
CA ARG A 83 4.31 15.24 5.29
C ARG A 83 4.15 13.75 5.04
N GLU A 84 5.09 13.14 4.34
CA GLU A 84 5.06 11.69 4.08
C GLU A 84 5.15 10.89 5.40
N LEU A 85 5.96 11.33 6.37
CA LEU A 85 5.98 10.75 7.71
C LEU A 85 4.63 10.92 8.43
N ALA A 86 4.06 12.14 8.42
CA ALA A 86 2.77 12.41 9.07
C ALA A 86 1.64 11.53 8.51
N THR A 87 1.58 11.40 7.18
CA THR A 87 0.57 10.56 6.52
C THR A 87 0.88 9.07 6.64
N GLY A 88 2.14 8.68 6.46
CA GLY A 88 2.59 7.29 6.50
C GLY A 88 2.35 6.62 7.85
N PHE A 89 2.69 7.30 8.92
CA PHE A 89 2.41 6.83 10.29
C PHE A 89 0.96 7.08 10.76
N ASP A 90 0.14 7.76 9.98
CA ASP A 90 -1.11 8.39 10.46
C ASP A 90 -0.87 9.12 11.80
N ALA A 91 0.20 9.92 11.85
CA ALA A 91 0.72 10.49 13.07
C ALA A 91 -0.12 11.68 13.58
N ASP A 92 -0.15 11.82 14.89
CA ASP A 92 -0.50 13.07 15.54
C ASP A 92 0.75 13.95 15.64
N VAL A 93 0.64 15.21 15.26
CA VAL A 93 1.77 16.12 15.10
C VAL A 93 1.90 17.04 16.30
N ILE A 94 3.11 17.11 16.85
CA ILE A 94 3.51 18.13 17.82
C ILE A 94 4.49 19.09 17.13
N LEU A 95 4.17 20.36 17.10
CA LEU A 95 5.09 21.40 16.65
C LEU A 95 6.01 21.82 17.78
N VAL A 96 7.34 21.80 17.56
CA VAL A 96 8.33 22.11 18.59
C VAL A 96 9.09 23.36 18.23
N GLY A 97 8.93 24.43 19.02
CA GLY A 97 9.64 25.69 18.86
C GLY A 97 8.87 26.91 19.32
N ASP A 98 9.50 28.06 19.20
CA ASP A 98 9.01 29.36 19.71
C ASP A 98 8.62 30.35 18.60
N ASN A 99 8.52 29.90 17.36
CA ASN A 99 8.23 30.79 16.25
C ASN A 99 6.75 30.80 15.90
N ASP A 100 6.02 31.75 16.43
CA ASP A 100 4.59 31.94 16.25
C ASP A 100 4.18 32.18 14.77
N ILE A 101 5.03 32.78 13.96
CA ILE A 101 4.75 33.04 12.54
C ILE A 101 4.77 31.73 11.73
N ARG A 102 5.65 30.82 12.03
CA ARG A 102 5.81 29.55 11.32
C ARG A 102 4.77 28.50 11.72
N LEU A 103 4.30 28.51 12.96
CA LEU A 103 3.37 27.51 13.47
C LEU A 103 2.08 27.36 12.65
N PRO A 104 1.36 28.45 12.25
CA PRO A 104 0.20 28.32 11.40
C PRO A 104 0.50 27.74 10.02
N VAL A 105 1.69 28.06 9.46
CA VAL A 105 2.13 27.50 8.17
C VAL A 105 2.37 26.01 8.29
N PHE A 106 3.09 25.57 9.32
CA PHE A 106 3.30 24.14 9.57
C PHE A 106 2.00 23.40 9.84
N ALA A 107 1.09 24.00 10.62
CA ALA A 107 -0.22 23.41 10.84
C ALA A 107 -0.98 23.17 9.53
N SER A 108 -0.88 24.09 8.57
CA SER A 108 -1.53 23.93 7.26
C SER A 108 -0.88 22.86 6.37
N VAL A 109 0.41 22.58 6.56
CA VAL A 109 1.15 21.58 5.77
C VAL A 109 1.00 20.17 6.32
N PHE A 110 1.05 20.01 7.64
CA PHE A 110 1.13 18.70 8.31
C PHE A 110 -0.14 18.33 9.08
N GLY A 111 -1.10 19.24 9.18
CA GLY A 111 -2.28 19.08 10.02
C GLY A 111 -3.38 18.18 9.48
N GLY A 112 -3.21 17.57 8.30
CA GLY A 112 -4.28 16.88 7.60
C GLY A 112 -5.22 17.85 6.86
N ILE A 113 -6.35 17.33 6.33
CA ILE A 113 -7.28 18.12 5.52
C ILE A 113 -7.96 19.27 6.31
N LYS A 114 -8.20 19.03 7.60
CA LYS A 114 -8.91 19.98 8.49
C LYS A 114 -8.09 20.40 9.70
N GLY A 115 -6.79 20.14 9.71
CA GLY A 115 -5.91 20.39 10.85
C GLY A 115 -6.06 19.37 11.99
N GLU A 116 -6.72 18.24 11.75
CA GLU A 116 -6.98 17.22 12.75
C GLU A 116 -5.75 16.48 13.26
N ARG A 117 -4.63 16.56 12.52
CA ARG A 117 -3.36 15.91 12.91
C ARG A 117 -2.58 16.71 13.93
N ILE A 118 -2.79 18.03 14.03
CA ILE A 118 -2.07 18.84 15.02
C ILE A 118 -2.64 18.57 16.40
N TRP A 119 -1.89 17.81 17.18
CA TRP A 119 -2.29 17.44 18.54
C TRP A 119 -1.86 18.49 19.58
N GLY A 120 -0.66 19.07 19.44
CA GLY A 120 -0.15 20.02 20.41
C GLY A 120 1.09 20.81 19.97
N ILE A 121 1.50 21.69 20.85
CA ILE A 121 2.71 22.51 20.70
C ILE A 121 3.60 22.31 21.93
N ILE A 122 4.89 22.13 21.71
CA ILE A 122 5.94 22.24 22.71
C ILE A 122 6.73 23.52 22.45
N GLY A 123 6.63 24.49 23.35
CA GLY A 123 7.27 25.81 23.16
C GLY A 123 6.51 26.93 23.84
N THR A 124 6.72 28.17 23.39
CA THR A 124 6.10 29.37 24.00
C THR A 124 4.91 29.91 23.20
N ALA A 125 4.80 29.57 21.93
CA ALA A 125 3.77 30.09 21.04
C ALA A 125 2.42 29.37 21.19
N GLU A 126 1.34 30.11 21.01
CA GLU A 126 -0.02 29.58 20.95
C GLU A 126 -0.57 29.74 19.54
N LEU A 127 -1.10 28.68 18.95
CA LEU A 127 -1.92 28.79 17.76
C LEU A 127 -3.33 29.26 18.15
N SER A 128 -3.80 30.33 17.54
CA SER A 128 -5.09 30.96 17.85
C SER A 128 -6.25 29.94 17.93
N GLY A 129 -6.64 29.58 19.12
CA GLY A 129 -7.95 29.04 19.47
C GLY A 129 -8.20 27.55 19.30
N LYS A 130 -7.30 26.71 18.75
CA LYS A 130 -7.60 25.29 18.50
C LYS A 130 -6.54 24.30 18.94
N VAL A 131 -5.28 24.73 19.09
CA VAL A 131 -4.19 23.84 19.44
C VAL A 131 -3.58 24.29 20.77
N GLN A 132 -3.49 23.37 21.72
CA GLN A 132 -2.98 23.65 23.05
C GLN A 132 -1.47 23.55 23.12
N VAL A 133 -0.85 24.34 23.99
CA VAL A 133 0.53 24.15 24.41
C VAL A 133 0.54 23.02 25.44
N VAL A 134 1.18 21.89 25.09
CA VAL A 134 1.21 20.70 25.94
C VAL A 134 2.42 20.64 26.88
N ALA A 135 3.46 21.40 26.55
CA ALA A 135 4.63 21.61 27.41
C ALA A 135 5.43 22.84 26.98
N ARG A 136 6.26 23.36 27.90
CA ARG A 136 7.32 24.34 27.60
C ARG A 136 8.64 23.61 27.42
N THR A 137 9.58 24.22 26.68
CA THR A 137 10.93 23.65 26.54
C THR A 137 12.00 24.75 26.57
N ASP A 138 13.17 24.39 27.06
CA ASP A 138 14.39 25.20 26.95
C ASP A 138 15.20 24.81 25.68
N LYS A 139 16.36 25.49 25.49
CA LYS A 139 17.26 25.15 24.35
C LYS A 139 17.88 23.76 24.50
N GLY A 140 18.03 23.26 25.71
CA GLY A 140 18.50 21.90 26.00
C GLY A 140 17.48 20.83 25.68
N GLY A 141 16.22 21.21 25.40
CA GLY A 141 15.13 20.26 25.13
C GLY A 141 14.46 19.73 26.40
N HIS A 142 14.76 20.26 27.58
CA HIS A 142 14.13 19.86 28.83
C HIS A 142 12.71 20.43 28.90
N LEU A 143 11.74 19.57 29.21
CA LEU A 143 10.35 19.98 29.29
C LEU A 143 10.02 20.56 30.68
N SER A 144 9.16 21.57 30.68
CA SER A 144 8.55 22.18 31.86
C SER A 144 7.10 22.51 31.62
N GLU A 145 6.33 22.89 32.62
CA GLU A 145 4.89 23.21 32.51
C GLU A 145 4.13 22.15 31.69
N ILE A 146 4.39 20.87 32.02
CA ILE A 146 3.87 19.73 31.25
C ILE A 146 2.38 19.53 31.57
N ASP A 147 1.54 19.47 30.55
CA ASP A 147 0.15 19.00 30.67
C ASP A 147 0.12 17.46 30.73
N GLY A 148 0.40 16.91 31.92
CA GLY A 148 0.39 15.46 32.15
C GLY A 148 -0.96 14.82 31.82
N GLY A 149 -2.07 15.54 32.04
CA GLY A 149 -3.40 15.04 31.71
C GLY A 149 -3.61 14.86 30.19
N ALA A 150 -3.04 15.76 29.37
CA ALA A 150 -3.08 15.60 27.92
C ALA A 150 -2.31 14.36 27.46
N PHE A 151 -1.11 14.12 27.98
CA PHE A 151 -0.32 12.92 27.63
C PHE A 151 -0.96 11.63 28.13
N ASP A 152 -1.55 11.60 29.34
CA ASP A 152 -2.29 10.45 29.84
C ASP A 152 -3.54 10.14 29.01
N ASN A 153 -4.27 11.18 28.63
CA ASN A 153 -5.40 11.04 27.69
C ASN A 153 -4.95 10.54 26.33
N TYR A 154 -3.79 10.99 25.84
CA TYR A 154 -3.24 10.49 24.58
C TYR A 154 -2.96 8.99 24.64
N LYS A 155 -2.35 8.49 25.70
CA LYS A 155 -2.09 7.06 25.88
C LYS A 155 -3.37 6.22 25.83
N THR A 156 -4.39 6.67 26.53
CA THR A 156 -5.63 5.90 26.76
C THR A 156 -6.73 6.12 25.72
N SER A 157 -6.73 7.25 25.00
CA SER A 157 -7.75 7.55 23.99
C SER A 157 -7.70 6.56 22.83
N GLU A 158 -8.87 6.14 22.38
CA GLU A 158 -8.99 5.41 21.10
C GLU A 158 -9.13 6.43 19.96
N ARG A 159 -8.23 6.35 19.00
CA ARG A 159 -8.36 7.05 17.73
C ARG A 159 -8.54 6.03 16.61
N THR A 160 -9.55 6.22 15.78
CA THR A 160 -9.67 5.44 14.55
C THR A 160 -8.52 5.84 13.63
N GLN A 161 -7.52 4.97 13.52
CA GLN A 161 -6.41 5.18 12.58
C GLN A 161 -6.95 5.10 11.14
N LYS A 162 -6.48 6.01 10.30
CA LYS A 162 -6.66 5.92 8.85
C LYS A 162 -5.56 5.02 8.31
N LEU A 163 -5.95 4.03 7.52
CA LEU A 163 -4.96 3.23 6.79
C LEU A 163 -4.37 4.11 5.68
N SER A 164 -3.16 4.61 5.93
CA SER A 164 -2.43 5.40 4.94
C SER A 164 -1.96 4.52 3.78
N PRO A 165 -1.66 5.11 2.60
CA PRO A 165 -1.09 4.36 1.48
C PRO A 165 0.15 3.53 1.85
N TYR A 166 1.06 4.10 2.62
CA TYR A 166 2.28 3.42 3.09
C TYR A 166 1.97 2.24 4.00
N ALA A 167 1.14 2.45 5.03
CA ALA A 167 0.74 1.39 5.94
C ALA A 167 0.00 0.27 5.21
N PHE A 168 -0.85 0.62 4.24
CA PHE A 168 -1.56 -0.33 3.39
C PHE A 168 -0.60 -1.18 2.56
N ARG A 169 0.33 -0.54 1.81
CA ARG A 169 1.32 -1.28 1.00
C ARG A 169 2.15 -2.22 1.86
N ASN A 170 2.67 -1.73 2.99
CA ASN A 170 3.43 -2.56 3.93
C ASN A 170 2.62 -3.74 4.46
N GLN A 171 1.36 -3.51 4.84
CA GLN A 171 0.45 -4.58 5.29
C GLN A 171 0.23 -5.63 4.20
N VAL A 172 -0.04 -5.21 2.96
CA VAL A 172 -0.26 -6.12 1.83
C VAL A 172 0.99 -6.95 1.54
N VAL A 173 2.17 -6.32 1.54
CA VAL A 173 3.45 -7.03 1.35
C VAL A 173 3.66 -8.07 2.45
N ARG A 174 3.44 -7.72 3.73
CA ARG A 174 3.57 -8.68 4.85
C ARG A 174 2.58 -9.83 4.76
N LEU A 175 1.33 -9.55 4.38
CA LEU A 175 0.32 -10.59 4.16
C LEU A 175 0.76 -11.56 3.05
N ALA A 176 1.28 -11.03 1.94
CA ALA A 176 1.78 -11.82 0.82
C ALA A 176 3.00 -12.68 1.23
N GLN A 177 3.99 -12.08 1.92
CA GLN A 177 5.17 -12.79 2.43
C GLN A 177 4.80 -13.96 3.36
N ASN A 178 3.81 -13.76 4.23
CA ASN A 178 3.33 -14.80 5.14
C ASN A 178 2.56 -15.90 4.41
N ALA A 179 1.85 -15.55 3.35
CA ALA A 179 1.03 -16.49 2.56
C ALA A 179 1.88 -17.42 1.68
N LYS A 180 3.09 -17.00 1.27
CA LYS A 180 4.05 -17.79 0.45
C LYS A 180 3.40 -18.40 -0.78
N LYS A 181 2.66 -17.59 -1.54
CA LYS A 181 1.88 -18.04 -2.68
C LYS A 181 2.70 -18.13 -3.95
N ARG A 182 2.35 -19.11 -4.79
CA ARG A 182 2.94 -19.34 -6.10
C ARG A 182 2.07 -18.67 -7.16
N ILE A 183 2.62 -17.69 -7.87
CA ILE A 183 1.90 -16.83 -8.79
C ILE A 183 2.42 -17.00 -10.21
N VAL A 184 1.54 -17.37 -11.14
CA VAL A 184 1.90 -17.48 -12.56
C VAL A 184 1.74 -16.14 -13.27
N LEU A 185 2.72 -15.82 -14.10
CA LEU A 185 2.83 -14.63 -14.91
C LEU A 185 2.87 -15.05 -16.40
N PRO A 186 1.70 -15.06 -17.08
CA PRO A 186 1.59 -15.58 -18.44
C PRO A 186 2.41 -14.84 -19.51
N GLU A 187 2.70 -13.56 -19.27
CA GLU A 187 3.47 -12.68 -20.15
C GLU A 187 4.94 -12.67 -19.73
N GLY A 188 5.54 -13.87 -19.60
CA GLY A 188 6.85 -14.05 -18.97
C GLY A 188 8.03 -13.45 -19.72
N ASP A 189 7.89 -13.13 -21.00
CA ASP A 189 8.92 -12.48 -21.82
C ASP A 189 8.74 -10.95 -21.94
N GLU A 190 7.75 -10.39 -21.23
CA GLU A 190 7.53 -8.93 -21.19
C GLU A 190 8.47 -8.28 -20.16
N PRO A 191 9.22 -7.22 -20.53
CA PRO A 191 10.24 -6.64 -19.66
C PRO A 191 9.76 -6.23 -18.27
N ARG A 192 8.61 -5.55 -18.17
CA ARG A 192 8.03 -5.11 -16.89
C ARG A 192 7.60 -6.29 -16.02
N THR A 193 7.12 -7.37 -16.65
CA THR A 193 6.77 -8.62 -15.95
C THR A 193 7.99 -9.29 -15.35
N ILE A 194 9.10 -9.31 -16.09
CA ILE A 194 10.39 -9.84 -15.60
C ILE A 194 10.90 -9.01 -14.42
N GLU A 195 10.94 -7.69 -14.55
CA GLU A 195 11.37 -6.77 -13.49
C GLU A 195 10.51 -6.95 -12.23
N ALA A 196 9.18 -6.99 -12.38
CA ALA A 196 8.25 -7.21 -11.28
C ALA A 196 8.44 -8.59 -10.62
N ALA A 197 8.64 -9.65 -11.41
CA ALA A 197 8.88 -10.99 -10.90
C ALA A 197 10.16 -11.06 -10.05
N VAL A 198 11.24 -10.43 -10.51
CA VAL A 198 12.52 -10.37 -9.77
C VAL A 198 12.35 -9.61 -8.45
N ILE A 199 11.66 -8.47 -8.46
CA ILE A 199 11.37 -7.71 -7.23
C ILE A 199 10.55 -8.55 -6.25
N CYS A 200 9.47 -9.19 -6.73
CA CYS A 200 8.60 -10.01 -5.89
C CYS A 200 9.33 -11.23 -5.30
N GLN A 201 10.16 -11.90 -6.11
CA GLN A 201 10.96 -13.06 -5.69
C GLN A 201 11.98 -12.65 -4.62
N ASN A 202 12.80 -11.62 -4.89
CA ASN A 202 13.83 -11.12 -3.97
C ASN A 202 13.24 -10.62 -2.64
N ARG A 203 12.11 -9.94 -2.68
CA ARG A 203 11.37 -9.48 -1.48
C ARG A 203 10.52 -10.57 -0.83
N ARG A 204 10.49 -11.80 -1.38
CA ARG A 204 9.67 -12.93 -0.91
C ARG A 204 8.17 -12.61 -0.86
N ILE A 205 7.70 -11.75 -1.74
CA ILE A 205 6.28 -11.40 -1.86
C ILE A 205 5.50 -12.56 -2.48
N ALA A 206 6.07 -13.21 -3.50
CA ALA A 206 5.51 -14.37 -4.15
C ALA A 206 6.61 -15.27 -4.71
N GLN A 207 6.30 -16.55 -4.89
CA GLN A 207 7.08 -17.45 -5.76
C GLN A 207 6.56 -17.24 -7.20
N CYS A 208 7.33 -16.54 -8.01
CA CYS A 208 6.93 -16.19 -9.37
C CYS A 208 7.22 -17.31 -10.36
N VAL A 209 6.25 -17.60 -11.24
CA VAL A 209 6.36 -18.56 -12.35
C VAL A 209 6.16 -17.80 -13.66
N LEU A 210 7.22 -17.67 -14.45
CA LEU A 210 7.16 -17.03 -15.77
C LEU A 210 6.80 -18.07 -16.84
N LEU A 211 5.75 -17.81 -17.63
CA LEU A 211 5.43 -18.65 -18.79
C LEU A 211 6.06 -18.04 -20.05
N GLY A 212 6.82 -18.83 -20.78
CA GLY A 212 7.42 -18.41 -22.04
C GLY A 212 8.66 -19.23 -22.41
N ASP A 213 9.29 -18.86 -23.52
CA ASP A 213 10.57 -19.43 -23.94
C ASP A 213 11.68 -19.01 -22.98
N PRO A 214 12.37 -19.96 -22.31
CA PRO A 214 13.42 -19.64 -21.36
C PRO A 214 14.59 -18.86 -21.96
N ALA A 215 14.94 -19.10 -23.23
CA ALA A 215 16.01 -18.39 -23.91
C ALA A 215 15.63 -16.93 -24.15
N LYS A 216 14.39 -16.69 -24.59
CA LYS A 216 13.85 -15.36 -24.81
C LYS A 216 13.75 -14.56 -23.51
N ILE A 217 13.22 -15.17 -22.44
CA ILE A 217 13.10 -14.53 -21.13
C ILE A 217 14.47 -14.10 -20.59
N ARG A 218 15.48 -14.97 -20.69
CA ARG A 218 16.85 -14.65 -20.26
C ARG A 218 17.46 -13.53 -21.12
N ALA A 219 17.26 -13.56 -22.44
CA ALA A 219 17.75 -12.51 -23.33
C ALA A 219 17.15 -11.14 -23.00
N VAL A 220 15.84 -11.09 -22.72
CA VAL A 220 15.15 -9.85 -22.32
C VAL A 220 15.67 -9.36 -20.94
N ALA A 221 15.86 -10.25 -19.98
CA ALA A 221 16.45 -9.90 -18.68
C ALA A 221 17.85 -9.29 -18.83
N ASP A 222 18.71 -9.91 -19.64
CA ASP A 222 20.07 -9.43 -19.93
C ASP A 222 20.04 -8.05 -20.61
N GLU A 223 19.17 -7.86 -21.60
CA GLU A 223 18.98 -6.57 -22.29
C GLU A 223 18.55 -5.45 -21.32
N ARG A 224 17.75 -5.79 -20.33
CA ARG A 224 17.27 -4.86 -19.29
C ARG A 224 18.24 -4.70 -18.13
N GLY A 225 19.34 -5.45 -18.11
CA GLY A 225 20.30 -5.44 -16.99
C GLY A 225 19.74 -6.03 -15.70
N VAL A 226 18.74 -6.90 -15.81
CA VAL A 226 18.07 -7.54 -14.68
C VAL A 226 18.64 -8.94 -14.46
N THR A 227 19.15 -9.20 -13.27
CA THR A 227 19.62 -10.53 -12.88
C THR A 227 18.46 -11.38 -12.38
N LEU A 228 18.15 -12.45 -13.10
CA LEU A 228 17.13 -13.42 -12.66
C LEU A 228 17.65 -14.20 -11.44
N PRO A 229 16.87 -14.29 -10.34
CA PRO A 229 17.19 -15.17 -9.22
C PRO A 229 17.30 -16.65 -9.66
N ASP A 230 18.18 -17.41 -9.02
CA ASP A 230 18.38 -18.83 -9.36
C ASP A 230 17.12 -19.68 -9.13
N ASP A 231 16.28 -19.27 -8.20
CA ASP A 231 15.04 -19.96 -7.80
C ASP A 231 13.79 -19.45 -8.54
N ILE A 232 13.92 -18.54 -9.51
CA ILE A 232 12.79 -18.13 -10.34
C ILE A 232 12.43 -19.25 -11.32
N GLU A 233 11.16 -19.62 -11.33
CA GLU A 233 10.71 -20.71 -12.19
C GLU A 233 10.29 -20.17 -13.55
N ILE A 234 10.82 -20.78 -14.62
CA ILE A 234 10.43 -20.50 -16.01
C ILE A 234 9.87 -21.80 -16.60
N ILE A 235 8.62 -21.73 -17.06
CA ILE A 235 7.94 -22.87 -17.68
C ILE A 235 7.75 -22.59 -19.17
N GLU A 236 8.33 -23.44 -20.02
CA GLU A 236 8.04 -23.43 -21.45
C GLU A 236 6.68 -24.06 -21.73
N PRO A 237 5.72 -23.30 -22.32
CA PRO A 237 4.34 -23.76 -22.55
C PRO A 237 4.26 -25.10 -23.28
N THR A 238 5.05 -25.29 -24.35
CA THR A 238 5.04 -26.49 -25.19
C THR A 238 5.31 -27.78 -24.41
N GLY A 239 6.12 -27.69 -23.34
CA GLY A 239 6.46 -28.85 -22.50
C GLY A 239 5.36 -29.29 -21.54
N VAL A 240 4.35 -28.45 -21.29
CA VAL A 240 3.35 -28.71 -20.23
C VAL A 240 1.90 -28.74 -20.71
N ILE A 241 1.58 -28.27 -21.91
CA ILE A 241 0.21 -28.16 -22.46
C ILE A 241 -0.57 -29.47 -22.33
N GLU A 242 0.02 -30.62 -22.65
CA GLU A 242 -0.68 -31.91 -22.66
C GLU A 242 -1.24 -32.29 -21.28
N LYS A 243 -0.60 -31.84 -20.18
CA LYS A 243 -1.12 -32.04 -18.81
C LYS A 243 -2.48 -31.40 -18.60
N TYR A 244 -2.78 -30.31 -19.30
CA TYR A 244 -3.97 -29.48 -19.08
C TYR A 244 -5.08 -29.71 -20.13
N VAL A 245 -4.83 -30.51 -21.19
CA VAL A 245 -5.82 -30.78 -22.24
C VAL A 245 -7.08 -31.48 -21.68
N ALA A 246 -6.91 -32.63 -21.05
CA ALA A 246 -8.05 -33.37 -20.51
C ALA A 246 -8.82 -32.62 -19.43
N PRO A 247 -8.14 -31.96 -18.41
CA PRO A 247 -8.83 -31.11 -17.45
C PRO A 247 -9.60 -29.94 -18.09
N MET A 248 -9.07 -29.34 -19.16
CA MET A 248 -9.74 -28.26 -19.85
C MET A 248 -11.00 -28.74 -20.59
N VAL A 249 -10.94 -29.87 -21.29
CA VAL A 249 -12.10 -30.49 -21.95
C VAL A 249 -13.21 -30.79 -20.94
N GLU A 250 -12.85 -31.40 -19.81
CA GLU A 250 -13.79 -31.68 -18.73
C GLU A 250 -14.45 -30.41 -18.21
N ARG A 251 -13.64 -29.37 -17.93
CA ARG A 251 -14.14 -28.10 -17.40
C ARG A 251 -15.08 -27.38 -18.37
N ARG A 252 -14.85 -27.53 -19.69
CA ARG A 252 -15.67 -26.94 -20.76
C ARG A 252 -16.95 -27.74 -21.05
N LYS A 253 -17.14 -28.93 -20.44
CA LYS A 253 -18.38 -29.71 -20.50
C LYS A 253 -18.89 -29.92 -21.96
N GLY A 254 -18.05 -30.43 -22.85
CA GLY A 254 -18.39 -30.71 -24.27
C GLY A 254 -18.43 -29.50 -25.18
N LYS A 255 -18.11 -28.28 -24.72
CA LYS A 255 -17.99 -27.09 -25.56
C LYS A 255 -16.63 -26.99 -26.30
N LEU A 256 -15.71 -27.90 -25.99
CA LEU A 256 -14.37 -27.95 -26.53
C LEU A 256 -13.89 -29.41 -26.54
N ASP A 257 -13.32 -29.82 -27.68
CA ASP A 257 -12.65 -31.12 -27.79
C ASP A 257 -11.16 -31.01 -27.47
N GLU A 258 -10.42 -32.10 -27.50
CA GLU A 258 -9.01 -32.13 -27.22
C GLU A 258 -8.18 -31.26 -28.18
N ALA A 259 -8.53 -31.26 -29.47
CA ALA A 259 -7.82 -30.49 -30.47
C ALA A 259 -8.00 -28.98 -30.23
N GLY A 260 -9.22 -28.56 -29.94
CA GLY A 260 -9.55 -27.20 -29.55
C GLY A 260 -8.90 -26.80 -28.20
N ALA A 261 -8.82 -27.71 -27.23
CA ALA A 261 -8.13 -27.48 -25.97
C ALA A 261 -6.62 -27.26 -26.17
N ARG A 262 -5.95 -28.10 -26.97
CA ARG A 262 -4.54 -27.91 -27.33
C ARG A 262 -4.29 -26.57 -28.01
N GLN A 263 -5.18 -26.16 -28.91
CA GLN A 263 -5.06 -24.87 -29.58
C GLN A 263 -5.27 -23.70 -28.61
N ALA A 264 -6.27 -23.77 -27.75
CA ALA A 264 -6.54 -22.72 -26.77
C ALA A 264 -5.38 -22.58 -25.73
N LEU A 265 -4.77 -23.67 -25.32
CA LEU A 265 -3.65 -23.69 -24.38
C LEU A 265 -2.33 -23.17 -24.98
N GLN A 266 -2.26 -22.88 -26.28
CA GLN A 266 -1.14 -22.12 -26.86
C GLN A 266 -1.12 -20.67 -26.38
N ASP A 267 -2.26 -20.13 -25.98
CA ASP A 267 -2.37 -18.85 -25.32
C ASP A 267 -1.95 -19.02 -23.84
N THR A 268 -0.93 -18.29 -23.43
CA THR A 268 -0.34 -18.40 -22.10
C THR A 268 -1.28 -17.98 -20.98
N VAL A 269 -2.27 -17.10 -21.25
CA VAL A 269 -3.30 -16.72 -20.26
C VAL A 269 -4.26 -17.89 -20.02
N TYR A 270 -4.68 -18.60 -21.09
CA TYR A 270 -5.47 -19.84 -20.93
C TYR A 270 -4.69 -20.92 -20.19
N LEU A 271 -3.41 -21.10 -20.53
CA LEU A 271 -2.54 -22.07 -19.85
C LEU A 271 -2.39 -21.73 -18.35
N GLY A 272 -2.03 -20.50 -18.02
CA GLY A 272 -1.91 -20.04 -16.66
C GLY A 272 -3.22 -20.15 -15.88
N THR A 273 -4.36 -19.87 -16.54
CA THR A 273 -5.69 -20.05 -15.92
C THR A 273 -6.00 -21.52 -15.64
N MET A 274 -5.58 -22.45 -16.49
CA MET A 274 -5.72 -23.88 -16.22
C MET A 274 -4.78 -24.35 -15.11
N MET A 275 -3.55 -23.83 -15.04
CA MET A 275 -2.66 -24.10 -13.90
C MET A 275 -3.29 -23.69 -12.58
N LEU A 276 -3.94 -22.50 -12.55
CA LEU A 276 -4.68 -22.02 -11.39
C LEU A 276 -5.89 -22.91 -11.08
N GLN A 277 -6.67 -23.29 -12.12
CA GLN A 277 -7.89 -24.10 -11.96
C GLN A 277 -7.60 -25.50 -11.37
N VAL A 278 -6.45 -26.09 -11.69
CA VAL A 278 -6.07 -27.43 -11.19
C VAL A 278 -5.24 -27.36 -9.90
N GLY A 279 -4.90 -26.16 -9.42
CA GLY A 279 -4.17 -25.95 -8.18
C GLY A 279 -2.65 -26.09 -8.28
N ASP A 280 -2.08 -26.02 -9.48
CA ASP A 280 -0.61 -26.02 -9.67
C ASP A 280 0.01 -24.65 -9.26
N VAL A 281 -0.77 -23.60 -9.27
CA VAL A 281 -0.44 -22.27 -8.77
C VAL A 281 -1.57 -21.71 -7.92
N ASP A 282 -1.30 -20.74 -7.07
CA ASP A 282 -2.27 -20.12 -6.18
C ASP A 282 -2.94 -18.88 -6.77
N GLY A 283 -2.33 -18.27 -7.79
CA GLY A 283 -2.84 -17.07 -8.42
C GLY A 283 -2.24 -16.83 -9.80
N LEU A 284 -2.87 -15.93 -10.54
CA LEU A 284 -2.43 -15.49 -11.86
C LEU A 284 -2.48 -13.96 -11.94
N VAL A 285 -1.42 -13.35 -12.46
CA VAL A 285 -1.36 -11.91 -12.75
C VAL A 285 -0.98 -11.72 -14.21
N SER A 286 -1.81 -11.00 -14.95
CA SER A 286 -1.65 -10.73 -16.39
C SER A 286 -2.22 -9.35 -16.72
N GLY A 287 -1.99 -8.88 -17.93
CA GLY A 287 -2.49 -7.61 -18.47
C GLY A 287 -1.39 -6.61 -18.84
N ALA A 288 -0.14 -7.06 -18.91
CA ALA A 288 0.96 -6.20 -19.38
C ALA A 288 0.85 -5.93 -20.88
N VAL A 289 0.41 -6.91 -21.67
CA VAL A 289 0.19 -6.80 -23.12
C VAL A 289 -1.21 -7.25 -23.57
N HIS A 290 -1.91 -8.06 -22.77
CA HIS A 290 -3.27 -8.49 -23.06
C HIS A 290 -4.29 -7.43 -22.68
N THR A 291 -5.40 -7.38 -23.42
CA THR A 291 -6.54 -6.54 -23.05
C THR A 291 -7.25 -7.10 -21.81
N THR A 292 -8.02 -6.26 -21.11
CA THR A 292 -8.85 -6.72 -19.98
C THR A 292 -9.74 -7.89 -20.37
N ALA A 293 -10.36 -7.83 -21.56
CA ALA A 293 -11.23 -8.90 -22.06
C ALA A 293 -10.47 -10.22 -22.28
N ASP A 294 -9.25 -10.17 -22.81
CA ASP A 294 -8.45 -11.36 -23.07
C ASP A 294 -7.91 -11.97 -21.78
N THR A 295 -7.62 -11.15 -20.76
CA THR A 295 -7.22 -11.61 -19.45
C THR A 295 -8.37 -12.27 -18.67
N ILE A 296 -9.58 -11.67 -18.70
CA ILE A 296 -10.72 -12.12 -17.89
C ILE A 296 -11.47 -13.28 -18.54
N ARG A 297 -11.55 -13.34 -19.86
CA ARG A 297 -12.31 -14.37 -20.61
C ARG A 297 -11.92 -15.81 -20.22
N PRO A 298 -10.64 -16.20 -20.11
CA PRO A 298 -10.25 -17.52 -19.63
C PRO A 298 -10.81 -17.83 -18.23
N ALA A 299 -10.74 -16.87 -17.30
CA ALA A 299 -11.27 -17.05 -15.95
C ALA A 299 -12.79 -17.27 -15.94
N PHE A 300 -13.57 -16.52 -16.71
CA PHE A 300 -15.01 -16.75 -16.87
C PHE A 300 -15.33 -18.12 -17.44
N GLN A 301 -14.51 -18.62 -18.36
CA GLN A 301 -14.75 -19.88 -19.01
C GLN A 301 -14.35 -21.09 -18.18
N LEU A 302 -13.28 -20.98 -17.39
CA LEU A 302 -12.62 -22.08 -16.71
C LEU A 302 -12.83 -22.05 -15.19
N ILE A 303 -12.73 -20.90 -14.54
CA ILE A 303 -12.89 -20.78 -13.08
C ILE A 303 -14.36 -20.53 -12.71
N LYS A 304 -15.00 -19.55 -13.34
CA LYS A 304 -16.39 -19.10 -13.11
C LYS A 304 -16.54 -18.34 -11.78
N THR A 305 -17.80 -18.05 -11.40
CA THR A 305 -18.16 -17.45 -10.13
C THR A 305 -18.11 -18.47 -9.00
N ALA A 306 -17.87 -18.00 -7.77
CA ALA A 306 -18.15 -18.78 -6.58
C ALA A 306 -19.67 -19.08 -6.50
N PRO A 307 -20.08 -20.21 -5.85
CA PRO A 307 -21.48 -20.63 -5.85
C PRO A 307 -22.47 -19.61 -5.28
N GLU A 308 -22.01 -18.81 -4.32
CA GLU A 308 -22.79 -17.78 -3.63
C GLU A 308 -22.99 -16.50 -4.43
N TYR A 309 -22.27 -16.32 -5.56
CA TYR A 309 -22.31 -15.10 -6.37
C TYR A 309 -22.87 -15.35 -7.77
N SER A 310 -23.73 -14.44 -8.20
CA SER A 310 -24.34 -14.48 -9.54
C SER A 310 -23.50 -13.77 -10.59
N LEU A 311 -22.61 -12.87 -10.18
CA LEU A 311 -21.75 -12.08 -11.06
C LEU A 311 -20.32 -11.97 -10.53
N VAL A 312 -19.41 -11.61 -11.42
CA VAL A 312 -18.03 -11.20 -11.07
C VAL A 312 -17.99 -9.69 -10.99
N SER A 313 -17.40 -9.17 -9.92
CA SER A 313 -17.14 -7.73 -9.77
C SER A 313 -15.64 -7.46 -9.66
N SER A 314 -15.28 -6.20 -9.83
CA SER A 314 -13.91 -5.71 -9.73
C SER A 314 -13.80 -4.56 -8.77
N VAL A 315 -12.63 -4.43 -8.10
CA VAL A 315 -12.34 -3.34 -7.18
C VAL A 315 -11.00 -2.69 -7.50
N PHE A 316 -10.91 -1.38 -7.26
CA PHE A 316 -9.66 -0.65 -7.16
C PHE A 316 -9.41 -0.23 -5.73
N PHE A 317 -8.21 -0.45 -5.24
CA PHE A 317 -7.71 0.18 -4.03
C PHE A 317 -7.11 1.53 -4.40
N MET A 318 -7.82 2.58 -4.09
CA MET A 318 -7.43 3.97 -4.40
C MET A 318 -6.56 4.50 -3.28
N LEU A 319 -5.28 4.68 -3.56
CA LEU A 319 -4.30 5.22 -2.62
C LEU A 319 -4.37 6.76 -2.65
N LEU A 320 -5.33 7.32 -1.92
CA LEU A 320 -5.47 8.77 -1.78
C LEU A 320 -4.42 9.30 -0.79
N PRO A 321 -4.08 10.59 -0.82
CA PRO A 321 -2.98 11.13 0.01
C PRO A 321 -3.08 10.80 1.50
N GLU A 322 -4.30 10.74 2.05
CA GLU A 322 -4.54 10.57 3.49
C GLU A 322 -5.16 9.22 3.88
N GLN A 323 -5.62 8.43 2.91
CA GLN A 323 -6.33 7.18 3.17
C GLN A 323 -6.40 6.27 1.95
N VAL A 324 -6.70 5.00 2.18
CA VAL A 324 -7.04 4.05 1.13
C VAL A 324 -8.56 3.84 1.11
N VAL A 325 -9.14 3.91 -0.07
CA VAL A 325 -10.57 3.62 -0.29
C VAL A 325 -10.73 2.58 -1.39
N VAL A 326 -11.86 1.85 -1.35
CA VAL A 326 -12.16 0.81 -2.32
C VAL A 326 -13.27 1.30 -3.26
N TYR A 327 -13.03 1.27 -4.56
CA TYR A 327 -14.02 1.58 -5.59
C TYR A 327 -14.42 0.28 -6.28
N GLY A 328 -15.70 0.00 -6.36
CA GLY A 328 -16.30 -1.16 -7.04
C GLY A 328 -17.66 -0.80 -7.65
N ASP A 329 -18.04 -1.36 -8.75
CA ASP A 329 -17.30 -2.09 -9.77
C ASP A 329 -16.52 -1.10 -10.64
N CYS A 330 -15.32 -1.48 -11.06
CA CYS A 330 -14.45 -0.56 -11.81
C CYS A 330 -14.21 -0.99 -13.27
N ALA A 331 -14.59 -2.22 -13.69
CA ALA A 331 -14.20 -2.70 -15.02
C ALA A 331 -15.11 -3.78 -15.65
N VAL A 332 -16.05 -4.38 -14.93
CA VAL A 332 -16.75 -5.58 -15.41
C VAL A 332 -18.22 -5.30 -15.74
N ASN A 333 -18.94 -4.59 -14.87
CA ASN A 333 -20.39 -4.40 -14.96
C ASN A 333 -20.75 -2.93 -15.22
N PRO A 334 -20.89 -2.49 -16.49
CA PRO A 334 -21.10 -1.08 -16.81
C PRO A 334 -22.50 -0.55 -16.40
N ASN A 335 -23.53 -1.40 -16.40
CA ASN A 335 -24.91 -1.03 -16.09
C ASN A 335 -25.56 -2.10 -15.20
N PRO A 336 -25.18 -2.21 -13.92
CA PRO A 336 -25.75 -3.19 -13.01
C PRO A 336 -27.21 -2.88 -12.68
N THR A 337 -28.05 -3.94 -12.50
CA THR A 337 -29.37 -3.80 -11.89
C THR A 337 -29.23 -3.46 -10.39
N ALA A 338 -30.34 -3.15 -9.73
CA ALA A 338 -30.32 -2.87 -8.28
C ALA A 338 -29.81 -4.07 -7.45
N GLU A 339 -30.21 -5.29 -7.83
CA GLU A 339 -29.76 -6.55 -7.19
C GLU A 339 -28.26 -6.79 -7.43
N GLN A 340 -27.81 -6.57 -8.67
CA GLN A 340 -26.39 -6.69 -9.03
C GLN A 340 -25.55 -5.64 -8.29
N LEU A 341 -26.04 -4.41 -8.16
CA LEU A 341 -25.35 -3.36 -7.43
C LEU A 341 -25.22 -3.70 -5.93
N ALA A 342 -26.27 -4.29 -5.34
CA ALA A 342 -26.20 -4.78 -3.96
C ALA A 342 -25.15 -5.89 -3.79
N GLU A 343 -25.09 -6.83 -4.73
CA GLU A 343 -24.08 -7.91 -4.73
C GLU A 343 -22.65 -7.35 -4.91
N ILE A 344 -22.46 -6.39 -5.81
CA ILE A 344 -21.18 -5.66 -6.00
C ILE A 344 -20.76 -4.98 -4.69
N ALA A 345 -21.70 -4.35 -3.98
CA ALA A 345 -21.41 -3.71 -2.70
C ALA A 345 -20.92 -4.70 -1.64
N ILE A 346 -21.55 -5.88 -1.56
CA ILE A 346 -21.14 -6.96 -0.65
C ILE A 346 -19.73 -7.47 -1.01
N GLN A 347 -19.48 -7.82 -2.27
CA GLN A 347 -18.18 -8.30 -2.74
C GLN A 347 -17.06 -7.25 -2.51
N SER A 348 -17.37 -5.97 -2.73
CA SER A 348 -16.44 -4.86 -2.48
C SER A 348 -16.12 -4.72 -0.99
N ALA A 349 -17.11 -4.87 -0.11
CA ALA A 349 -16.91 -4.84 1.34
C ALA A 349 -16.09 -6.04 1.84
N GLU A 350 -16.30 -7.22 1.30
CA GLU A 350 -15.49 -8.41 1.61
C GLU A 350 -14.05 -8.26 1.15
N SER A 351 -13.84 -7.72 -0.06
CA SER A 351 -12.52 -7.39 -0.56
C SER A 351 -11.82 -6.38 0.36
N ALA A 352 -12.50 -5.32 0.77
CA ALA A 352 -11.95 -4.34 1.72
C ALA A 352 -11.52 -5.00 3.04
N LYS A 353 -12.36 -5.88 3.63
CA LYS A 353 -12.03 -6.61 4.86
C LYS A 353 -10.81 -7.51 4.69
N ALA A 354 -10.71 -8.23 3.57
CA ALA A 354 -9.58 -9.11 3.30
C ALA A 354 -8.24 -8.36 3.30
N PHE A 355 -8.27 -7.07 2.94
CA PHE A 355 -7.11 -6.18 2.96
C PHE A 355 -7.01 -5.30 4.23
N GLY A 356 -7.78 -5.63 5.28
CA GLY A 356 -7.71 -4.97 6.60
C GLY A 356 -8.37 -3.60 6.68
N ILE A 357 -9.25 -3.27 5.71
CA ILE A 357 -10.05 -2.04 5.73
C ILE A 357 -11.41 -2.36 6.37
N ASP A 358 -11.82 -1.58 7.38
CA ASP A 358 -13.17 -1.64 7.94
C ASP A 358 -14.18 -0.96 6.98
N PRO A 359 -15.05 -1.70 6.27
CA PRO A 359 -15.82 -1.14 5.18
C PRO A 359 -17.03 -0.36 5.68
N LYS A 360 -17.15 0.88 5.18
CA LYS A 360 -18.38 1.68 5.23
C LYS A 360 -18.78 1.96 3.80
N VAL A 361 -19.83 1.28 3.33
CA VAL A 361 -20.22 1.30 1.91
C VAL A 361 -21.18 2.44 1.62
N ALA A 362 -20.88 3.21 0.59
CA ALA A 362 -21.77 4.21 0.03
C ALA A 362 -22.07 3.88 -1.44
N LEU A 363 -23.33 3.87 -1.83
CA LEU A 363 -23.75 3.73 -3.21
C LEU A 363 -23.86 5.13 -3.81
N ILE A 364 -23.06 5.40 -4.86
CA ILE A 364 -22.95 6.72 -5.47
C ILE A 364 -23.58 6.67 -6.86
N SER A 365 -24.56 7.55 -7.11
CA SER A 365 -25.10 7.76 -8.45
C SER A 365 -24.27 8.77 -9.23
N TYR A 366 -24.02 8.50 -10.52
CA TYR A 366 -23.40 9.47 -11.43
C TYR A 366 -24.40 10.55 -11.88
N SER A 367 -25.71 10.31 -11.71
CA SER A 367 -26.78 11.23 -12.08
C SER A 367 -27.44 11.83 -10.86
N THR A 368 -27.98 13.04 -11.01
CA THR A 368 -28.82 13.71 -10.01
C THR A 368 -30.27 13.74 -10.49
N MET A 369 -31.19 13.12 -9.72
CA MET A 369 -32.60 12.99 -10.08
C MET A 369 -32.77 12.32 -11.48
N ASN A 370 -33.39 13.01 -12.44
CA ASN A 370 -33.66 12.50 -13.79
C ASN A 370 -32.63 12.98 -14.84
N SER A 371 -31.41 13.32 -14.42
CA SER A 371 -30.38 13.89 -15.30
C SER A 371 -29.49 12.85 -15.98
N GLY A 372 -29.75 11.54 -15.80
CA GLY A 372 -28.99 10.46 -16.40
C GLY A 372 -29.86 9.42 -17.08
#